data_92fa49b7042275538e8ad6c8d6667be6
#
_entry.id   92fa49b7042275538e8ad6c8d6667be6
#
_cell.length_a   1.000
_cell.length_b   1.000
_cell.length_c   1.000
_cell.angle_alpha   90.00
_cell.angle_beta   90.00
_cell.angle_gamma   90.00
#
_symmetry.space_group_name_H-M   'P 1'
#
loop_
_entity.id
_entity.type
_entity.pdbx_description
1 polymer ?
#
loop_
_entity_poly.entity_id
_entity_poly.type
_entity_poly.pdbx_seq_one_letter_code
_entity_poly.pdbx_strand_id
1 'polypeptide(L)'
;AEFRNNMRQFDHDDVEAFADACAGMTRHQIADTLVMSAALYYDWRMDFILDEKRKSVEKAGFTLIRPSTGFENIGGLTPLKTWIRLISKRFTQAAREYGFIRNIRGLLMAGVPGCGKTAIAKAMANEMNMNILMVEATNLKGSLVGQSEAKVHRLLEIAKSAAPLIVFVDEAEKLLGKSEGVHDGGAHDAVLGQFLTFMQEDDSGVMFVFTANNMDKFSPELVDRFEGRFFIDLPEPEEREEIIKIHLRLRSQDVERFDIDKLVKITAKFSGRNIEDGIEEAMTLSFSEDRPLEMDDLESVFKVLVPTSKTKKD
;
A
#
# COMPACT_ATOMS: atom_id res chain seq x y z
N ALA A 1 -46.38 -3.15 3.05
CA ALA A 1 -46.60 -4.41 2.30
C ALA A 1 -45.82 -4.45 0.99
N GLU A 2 -45.64 -3.32 0.28
CA GLU A 2 -44.85 -3.23 -0.97
C GLU A 2 -43.35 -3.42 -0.76
N PHE A 3 -42.80 -3.04 0.40
CA PHE A 3 -41.39 -3.20 0.73
C PHE A 3 -40.94 -4.67 0.79
N ARG A 4 -41.82 -5.62 1.18
CA ARG A 4 -41.48 -7.04 1.28
C ARG A 4 -41.44 -7.76 -0.07
N ASN A 5 -42.10 -7.24 -1.09
CA ASN A 5 -42.21 -7.94 -2.37
C ASN A 5 -41.13 -7.58 -3.40
N ASN A 6 -40.31 -6.55 -3.14
CA ASN A 6 -39.27 -6.08 -4.07
C ASN A 6 -37.84 -6.32 -3.58
N MET A 7 -37.65 -6.86 -2.38
CA MET A 7 -36.29 -7.20 -1.93
C MET A 7 -35.81 -8.49 -2.64
N ARG A 8 -34.62 -8.41 -3.24
CA ARG A 8 -33.90 -9.58 -3.75
C ARG A 8 -33.82 -10.65 -2.65
N GLN A 9 -34.13 -11.90 -2.98
CA GLN A 9 -33.83 -13.01 -2.08
C GLN A 9 -32.32 -13.22 -2.06
N PHE A 10 -31.70 -13.07 -0.90
CA PHE A 10 -30.28 -13.32 -0.69
C PHE A 10 -30.09 -14.82 -0.46
N ASP A 11 -29.16 -15.40 -1.20
CA ASP A 11 -28.69 -16.76 -0.93
C ASP A 11 -27.63 -16.76 0.19
N HIS A 12 -27.10 -17.94 0.50
CA HIS A 12 -26.11 -18.09 1.57
C HIS A 12 -24.81 -17.34 1.23
N ASP A 13 -24.39 -17.36 -0.04
CA ASP A 13 -23.17 -16.74 -0.51
C ASP A 13 -23.28 -15.21 -0.48
N ASP A 14 -24.45 -14.66 -0.84
CA ASP A 14 -24.76 -13.23 -0.69
C ASP A 14 -24.65 -12.79 0.77
N VAL A 15 -25.21 -13.58 1.71
CA VAL A 15 -25.16 -13.25 3.15
C VAL A 15 -23.74 -13.28 3.70
N GLU A 16 -22.92 -14.26 3.31
CA GLU A 16 -21.50 -14.30 3.68
C GLU A 16 -20.72 -13.10 3.13
N ALA A 17 -20.92 -12.76 1.85
CA ALA A 17 -20.29 -11.60 1.25
C ALA A 17 -20.68 -10.27 1.94
N PHE A 18 -21.95 -10.12 2.35
CA PHE A 18 -22.41 -8.98 3.14
C PHE A 18 -21.82 -8.97 4.54
N ALA A 19 -21.73 -10.14 5.19
CA ALA A 19 -21.11 -10.25 6.51
C ALA A 19 -19.64 -9.85 6.47
N ASP A 20 -18.90 -10.29 5.45
CA ASP A 20 -17.51 -9.90 5.24
C ASP A 20 -17.35 -8.41 4.97
N ALA A 21 -18.22 -7.82 4.16
CA ALA A 21 -18.21 -6.38 3.93
C ALA A 21 -18.49 -5.58 5.20
N CYS A 22 -19.38 -6.07 6.04
CA CYS A 22 -19.74 -5.48 7.33
C CYS A 22 -18.72 -5.80 8.44
N ALA A 23 -17.76 -6.70 8.20
CA ALA A 23 -16.78 -7.07 9.22
C ALA A 23 -16.11 -5.83 9.82
N GLY A 24 -16.00 -5.79 11.15
CA GLY A 24 -15.44 -4.68 11.89
C GLY A 24 -16.38 -3.48 12.12
N MET A 25 -17.56 -3.45 11.53
CA MET A 25 -18.57 -2.45 11.86
C MET A 25 -19.31 -2.83 13.14
N THR A 26 -19.70 -1.83 13.94
CA THR A 26 -20.57 -2.07 15.08
C THR A 26 -21.99 -2.46 14.62
N ARG A 27 -22.75 -3.12 15.48
CA ARG A 27 -24.16 -3.47 15.18
C ARG A 27 -25.00 -2.28 14.74
N HIS A 28 -24.81 -1.11 15.36
CA HIS A 28 -25.48 0.13 14.98
C HIS A 28 -25.09 0.58 13.58
N GLN A 29 -23.80 0.62 13.28
CA GLN A 29 -23.31 1.00 11.95
C GLN A 29 -23.85 0.06 10.87
N ILE A 30 -23.86 -1.26 11.11
CA ILE A 30 -24.41 -2.24 10.18
C ILE A 30 -25.91 -1.97 9.96
N ALA A 31 -26.68 -1.84 11.05
CA ALA A 31 -28.11 -1.60 10.96
C ALA A 31 -28.43 -0.30 10.19
N ASP A 32 -27.77 0.79 10.54
CA ASP A 32 -27.96 2.09 9.90
C ASP A 32 -27.59 2.04 8.41
N THR A 33 -26.45 1.41 8.08
CA THR A 33 -26.00 1.30 6.69
C THR A 33 -26.95 0.46 5.85
N LEU A 34 -27.42 -0.69 6.37
CA LEU A 34 -28.39 -1.54 5.67
C LEU A 34 -29.73 -0.85 5.50
N VAL A 35 -30.23 -0.14 6.52
CA VAL A 35 -31.46 0.65 6.44
C VAL A 35 -31.31 1.78 5.42
N MET A 36 -30.21 2.49 5.42
CA MET A 36 -29.94 3.55 4.44
C MET A 36 -29.83 3.00 3.01
N SER A 37 -29.13 1.87 2.81
CA SER A 37 -29.07 1.21 1.51
C SER A 37 -30.45 0.81 1.01
N ALA A 38 -31.26 0.17 1.86
CA ALA A 38 -32.63 -0.20 1.55
C ALA A 38 -33.54 1.01 1.25
N ALA A 39 -33.37 2.11 1.99
CA ALA A 39 -34.15 3.34 1.79
C ALA A 39 -33.79 4.06 0.48
N LEU A 40 -32.53 4.08 0.09
CA LEU A 40 -32.05 4.79 -1.11
C LEU A 40 -32.20 3.98 -2.39
N TYR A 41 -31.96 2.68 -2.32
CA TYR A 41 -31.84 1.81 -3.50
C TYR A 41 -32.90 0.71 -3.55
N TYR A 42 -33.74 0.59 -2.53
CA TYR A 42 -34.70 -0.52 -2.38
C TYR A 42 -34.05 -1.91 -2.36
N ASP A 43 -32.74 -1.93 -2.08
CA ASP A 43 -31.89 -3.14 -2.02
C ASP A 43 -30.71 -2.93 -1.09
N TRP A 44 -30.07 -4.02 -0.64
CA TRP A 44 -28.79 -3.97 0.03
C TRP A 44 -27.67 -4.00 -1.00
N ARG A 45 -26.95 -2.91 -1.08
CA ARG A 45 -25.88 -2.75 -2.05
C ARG A 45 -24.52 -2.85 -1.37
N MET A 46 -23.70 -3.78 -1.86
CA MET A 46 -22.35 -4.00 -1.37
C MET A 46 -21.46 -2.76 -1.51
N ASP A 47 -21.53 -2.11 -2.67
CA ASP A 47 -20.77 -0.89 -2.95
C ASP A 47 -21.11 0.24 -1.97
N PHE A 48 -22.39 0.38 -1.58
CA PHE A 48 -22.82 1.36 -0.60
C PHE A 48 -22.26 1.06 0.81
N ILE A 49 -22.27 -0.20 1.23
CA ILE A 49 -21.71 -0.62 2.53
C ILE A 49 -20.22 -0.32 2.59
N LEU A 50 -19.48 -0.67 1.54
CA LEU A 50 -18.05 -0.40 1.45
C LEU A 50 -17.74 1.10 1.42
N ASP A 51 -18.60 1.90 0.78
CA ASP A 51 -18.45 3.36 0.74
C ASP A 51 -18.70 4.01 2.10
N GLU A 52 -19.72 3.57 2.85
CA GLU A 52 -19.97 4.04 4.21
C GLU A 52 -18.84 3.63 5.19
N LYS A 53 -18.29 2.43 5.03
CA LYS A 53 -17.10 2.00 5.77
C LYS A 53 -15.91 2.91 5.47
N ARG A 54 -15.67 3.23 4.19
CA ARG A 54 -14.62 4.16 3.77
C ARG A 54 -14.82 5.55 4.38
N LYS A 55 -16.02 6.12 4.30
CA LYS A 55 -16.34 7.43 4.87
C LYS A 55 -16.11 7.49 6.39
N SER A 56 -16.39 6.39 7.10
CA SER A 56 -16.13 6.30 8.55
C SER A 56 -14.62 6.40 8.85
N VAL A 57 -13.79 5.74 8.03
CA VAL A 57 -12.33 5.80 8.15
C VAL A 57 -11.80 7.18 7.79
N GLU A 58 -12.31 7.80 6.72
CA GLU A 58 -11.93 9.14 6.27
C GLU A 58 -12.26 10.22 7.30
N LYS A 59 -13.44 10.14 7.95
CA LYS A 59 -13.81 11.02 9.07
C LYS A 59 -12.84 10.92 10.26
N ALA A 60 -12.17 9.82 10.40
CA ALA A 60 -11.14 9.63 11.41
C ALA A 60 -9.75 10.19 11.00
N GLY A 61 -9.62 10.71 9.79
CA GLY A 61 -8.40 11.34 9.28
C GLY A 61 -7.43 10.37 8.58
N PHE A 62 -7.91 9.19 8.17
CA PHE A 62 -7.11 8.20 7.43
C PHE A 62 -7.68 7.97 6.04
N THR A 63 -6.83 7.48 5.13
CA THR A 63 -7.24 7.20 3.74
C THR A 63 -7.31 5.70 3.50
N LEU A 64 -8.53 5.20 3.26
CA LEU A 64 -8.78 3.81 2.89
C LEU A 64 -8.94 3.72 1.38
N ILE A 65 -8.12 2.90 0.74
CA ILE A 65 -8.11 2.70 -0.72
C ILE A 65 -8.38 1.23 -1.02
N ARG A 66 -9.16 0.97 -2.06
CA ARG A 66 -9.22 -0.33 -2.72
C ARG A 66 -8.40 -0.25 -4.02
N PRO A 67 -7.17 -0.78 -4.04
CA PRO A 67 -6.33 -0.69 -5.23
C PRO A 67 -6.89 -1.54 -6.37
N SER A 68 -6.71 -1.04 -7.59
CA SER A 68 -7.06 -1.78 -8.82
C SER A 68 -5.83 -2.16 -9.64
N THR A 69 -4.64 -1.69 -9.25
CA THR A 69 -3.38 -1.94 -9.96
C THR A 69 -2.75 -3.22 -9.43
N GLY A 70 -2.49 -4.17 -10.32
CA GLY A 70 -1.84 -5.44 -9.99
C GLY A 70 -0.33 -5.44 -10.28
N PHE A 71 0.27 -6.63 -10.21
CA PHE A 71 1.71 -6.82 -10.43
C PHE A 71 2.17 -6.59 -11.86
N GLU A 72 1.24 -6.58 -12.82
CA GLU A 72 1.50 -6.29 -14.24
C GLU A 72 2.03 -4.87 -14.47
N ASN A 73 1.75 -3.95 -13.54
CA ASN A 73 2.21 -2.56 -13.59
C ASN A 73 3.46 -2.31 -12.72
N ILE A 74 4.09 -3.36 -12.22
CA ILE A 74 5.31 -3.27 -11.42
C ILE A 74 6.43 -4.02 -12.13
N GLY A 75 7.48 -3.31 -12.58
CA GLY A 75 8.67 -3.95 -13.13
C GLY A 75 9.57 -4.52 -12.03
N GLY A 76 10.19 -5.67 -12.27
CA GLY A 76 11.08 -6.32 -11.32
C GLY A 76 10.42 -6.84 -10.05
N LEU A 77 11.20 -6.81 -8.97
CA LEU A 77 10.81 -7.23 -7.61
C LEU A 77 10.29 -8.68 -7.54
N THR A 78 10.77 -9.56 -8.40
CA THR A 78 10.31 -10.94 -8.55
C THR A 78 10.31 -11.74 -7.24
N PRO A 79 11.34 -11.68 -6.38
CA PRO A 79 11.33 -12.39 -5.10
C PRO A 79 10.19 -11.93 -4.18
N LEU A 80 9.94 -10.61 -4.11
CA LEU A 80 8.87 -10.03 -3.30
C LEU A 80 7.49 -10.38 -3.86
N LYS A 81 7.28 -10.28 -5.16
CA LYS A 81 6.03 -10.71 -5.82
C LYS A 81 5.73 -12.19 -5.56
N THR A 82 6.74 -13.04 -5.65
CA THR A 82 6.61 -14.48 -5.38
C THR A 82 6.22 -14.72 -3.92
N TRP A 83 6.88 -14.04 -2.99
CA TRP A 83 6.55 -14.13 -1.58
C TRP A 83 5.12 -13.68 -1.29
N ILE A 84 4.68 -12.54 -1.86
CA ILE A 84 3.32 -12.04 -1.71
C ILE A 84 2.28 -13.07 -2.21
N ARG A 85 2.50 -13.69 -3.38
CA ARG A 85 1.61 -14.74 -3.91
C ARG A 85 1.56 -15.99 -3.02
N LEU A 86 2.65 -16.32 -2.35
CA LEU A 86 2.66 -17.43 -1.39
C LEU A 86 1.85 -17.09 -0.13
N ILE A 87 2.06 -15.90 0.43
CA ILE A 87 1.37 -15.52 1.65
C ILE A 87 -0.11 -15.19 1.44
N SER A 88 -0.52 -14.72 0.26
CA SER A 88 -1.94 -14.43 -0.03
C SER A 88 -2.82 -15.65 0.22
N LYS A 89 -2.31 -16.86 -0.06
CA LYS A 89 -3.00 -18.13 0.21
C LYS A 89 -3.25 -18.38 1.70
N ARG A 90 -2.48 -17.78 2.60
CA ARG A 90 -2.65 -17.97 4.05
C ARG A 90 -3.85 -17.23 4.63
N PHE A 91 -4.41 -16.28 3.87
CA PHE A 91 -5.60 -15.52 4.27
C PHE A 91 -6.92 -16.20 3.86
N THR A 92 -6.86 -17.44 3.40
CA THR A 92 -8.04 -18.23 3.00
C THR A 92 -8.48 -19.18 4.11
N GLN A 93 -9.75 -19.62 4.05
CA GLN A 93 -10.27 -20.63 4.97
C GLN A 93 -9.53 -21.96 4.82
N ALA A 94 -9.17 -22.36 3.61
CA ALA A 94 -8.40 -23.57 3.34
C ALA A 94 -7.04 -23.58 4.09
N ALA A 95 -6.43 -22.42 4.30
CA ALA A 95 -5.20 -22.34 5.09
C ALA A 95 -5.43 -22.63 6.58
N ARG A 96 -6.55 -22.17 7.13
CA ARG A 96 -6.95 -22.48 8.52
C ARG A 96 -7.22 -23.99 8.69
N GLU A 97 -7.91 -24.59 7.74
CA GLU A 97 -8.18 -26.04 7.71
C GLU A 97 -6.89 -26.85 7.55
N TYR A 98 -5.91 -26.34 6.80
CA TYR A 98 -4.58 -26.95 6.66
C TYR A 98 -3.75 -26.92 7.95
N GLY A 99 -4.09 -26.03 8.92
CA GLY A 99 -3.44 -25.94 10.21
C GLY A 99 -2.64 -24.65 10.46
N PHE A 100 -2.78 -23.63 9.61
CA PHE A 100 -2.23 -22.31 9.93
C PHE A 100 -3.06 -21.63 11.02
N ILE A 101 -2.48 -21.49 12.21
CA ILE A 101 -3.15 -20.91 13.38
C ILE A 101 -3.21 -19.37 13.27
N ARG A 102 -2.20 -18.75 12.63
CA ARG A 102 -2.06 -17.30 12.55
C ARG A 102 -1.78 -16.83 11.15
N ASN A 103 -2.33 -15.66 10.79
CA ASN A 103 -2.00 -14.97 9.55
C ASN A 103 -0.61 -14.31 9.64
N ILE A 104 -0.06 -13.94 8.49
CA ILE A 104 1.11 -13.08 8.39
C ILE A 104 0.74 -11.70 8.91
N ARG A 105 1.55 -11.14 9.80
CA ARG A 105 1.28 -9.88 10.50
C ARG A 105 2.01 -8.69 9.92
N GLY A 106 3.14 -8.93 9.27
CA GLY A 106 3.92 -7.81 8.78
C GLY A 106 4.89 -8.11 7.65
N LEU A 107 5.04 -7.09 6.81
CA LEU A 107 6.06 -6.95 5.78
C LEU A 107 6.83 -5.66 6.02
N LEU A 108 8.15 -5.76 6.14
CA LEU A 108 9.05 -4.62 6.22
C LEU A 108 9.83 -4.51 4.90
N MET A 109 9.69 -3.38 4.23
CA MET A 109 10.42 -3.05 3.01
C MET A 109 11.36 -1.87 3.26
N ALA A 110 12.65 -2.12 3.26
CA ALA A 110 13.64 -1.06 3.35
C ALA A 110 14.36 -0.87 2.02
N GLY A 111 14.91 0.29 1.78
CA GLY A 111 15.76 0.51 0.61
C GLY A 111 15.60 1.88 -0.05
N VAL A 112 16.14 1.98 -1.26
CA VAL A 112 16.30 3.25 -1.97
C VAL A 112 14.95 3.93 -2.24
N PRO A 113 14.83 5.25 -2.01
CA PRO A 113 13.62 6.00 -2.40
C PRO A 113 13.34 5.92 -3.90
N GLY A 114 12.05 5.86 -4.26
CA GLY A 114 11.63 5.82 -5.67
C GLY A 114 11.73 4.44 -6.34
N CYS A 115 12.06 3.38 -5.61
CA CYS A 115 12.14 2.00 -6.13
C CYS A 115 10.86 1.19 -5.96
N GLY A 116 9.69 1.83 -5.93
CA GLY A 116 8.39 1.16 -6.04
C GLY A 116 7.80 0.60 -4.74
N LYS A 117 8.35 0.91 -3.55
CA LYS A 117 7.84 0.40 -2.25
C LYS A 117 6.33 0.63 -2.05
N THR A 118 5.85 1.83 -2.32
CA THR A 118 4.42 2.17 -2.20
C THR A 118 3.59 1.52 -3.30
N ALA A 119 4.13 1.42 -4.52
CA ALA A 119 3.45 0.79 -5.64
C ALA A 119 3.23 -0.70 -5.40
N ILE A 120 4.27 -1.42 -4.95
CA ILE A 120 4.16 -2.85 -4.66
C ILE A 120 3.23 -3.14 -3.47
N ALA A 121 3.15 -2.25 -2.47
CA ALA A 121 2.19 -2.39 -1.37
C ALA A 121 0.73 -2.27 -1.85
N LYS A 122 0.44 -1.36 -2.78
CA LYS A 122 -0.87 -1.26 -3.43
C LYS A 122 -1.17 -2.49 -4.28
N ALA A 123 -0.21 -2.94 -5.09
CA ALA A 123 -0.37 -4.15 -5.91
C ALA A 123 -0.57 -5.41 -5.05
N MET A 124 0.12 -5.50 -3.89
CA MET A 124 -0.09 -6.54 -2.90
C MET A 124 -1.53 -6.55 -2.37
N ALA A 125 -2.07 -5.39 -2.00
CA ALA A 125 -3.44 -5.29 -1.52
C ALA A 125 -4.45 -5.74 -2.60
N ASN A 126 -4.21 -5.40 -3.86
CA ASN A 126 -5.02 -5.89 -4.98
C ASN A 126 -4.93 -7.41 -5.14
N GLU A 127 -3.71 -7.98 -5.13
CA GLU A 127 -3.48 -9.43 -5.24
C GLU A 127 -4.15 -10.22 -4.10
N MET A 128 -4.18 -9.65 -2.91
CA MET A 128 -4.83 -10.25 -1.73
C MET A 128 -6.32 -9.92 -1.63
N ASN A 129 -6.88 -9.16 -2.57
CA ASN A 129 -8.26 -8.65 -2.55
C ASN A 129 -8.61 -7.92 -1.24
N MET A 130 -7.66 -7.16 -0.71
CA MET A 130 -7.80 -6.40 0.54
C MET A 130 -7.82 -4.90 0.28
N ASN A 131 -8.45 -4.17 1.20
CA ASN A 131 -8.28 -2.72 1.27
C ASN A 131 -6.92 -2.37 1.87
N ILE A 132 -6.41 -1.19 1.55
CA ILE A 132 -5.18 -0.66 2.13
C ILE A 132 -5.46 0.68 2.82
N LEU A 133 -5.08 0.77 4.08
CA LEU A 133 -5.12 1.99 4.88
C LEU A 133 -3.77 2.68 4.77
N MET A 134 -3.74 3.81 4.06
CA MET A 134 -2.52 4.58 3.86
C MET A 134 -2.27 5.50 5.03
N VAL A 135 -1.11 5.38 5.63
CA VAL A 135 -0.69 6.15 6.81
C VAL A 135 0.70 6.73 6.58
N GLU A 136 0.82 8.04 6.69
CA GLU A 136 2.11 8.70 6.75
C GLU A 136 2.58 8.76 8.20
N ALA A 137 3.79 8.28 8.48
CA ALA A 137 4.34 8.26 9.83
C ALA A 137 4.38 9.67 10.48
N THR A 138 4.57 10.71 9.67
CA THR A 138 4.55 12.12 10.11
C THR A 138 3.20 12.57 10.65
N ASN A 139 2.09 12.05 10.10
CA ASN A 139 0.73 12.39 10.52
C ASN A 139 0.36 11.79 11.88
N LEU A 140 1.05 10.72 12.28
CA LEU A 140 0.89 10.10 13.60
C LEU A 140 1.70 10.80 14.68
N LYS A 141 2.74 11.57 14.31
CA LYS A 141 3.47 12.38 15.28
C LYS A 141 2.58 13.48 15.85
N GLY A 142 2.64 13.63 17.17
CA GLY A 142 2.02 14.75 17.89
C GLY A 142 3.07 15.77 18.32
N SER A 143 2.64 17.01 18.48
CA SER A 143 3.48 18.08 19.02
C SER A 143 3.50 18.10 20.55
N LEU A 144 2.56 17.43 21.20
CA LEU A 144 2.42 17.34 22.66
C LEU A 144 2.54 15.88 23.12
N VAL A 145 3.01 15.70 24.35
CA VAL A 145 3.09 14.38 24.99
C VAL A 145 1.73 13.69 24.99
N GLY A 146 1.68 12.41 24.65
CA GLY A 146 0.45 11.61 24.57
C GLY A 146 -0.35 11.74 23.27
N GLN A 147 -0.12 12.75 22.43
CA GLN A 147 -0.87 12.90 21.17
C GLN A 147 -0.53 11.81 20.14
N SER A 148 0.75 11.44 20.03
CA SER A 148 1.17 10.35 19.14
C SER A 148 0.55 9.02 19.57
N GLU A 149 0.56 8.73 20.87
CA GLU A 149 -0.04 7.54 21.45
C GLU A 149 -1.55 7.45 21.16
N ALA A 150 -2.28 8.55 21.38
CA ALA A 150 -3.72 8.62 21.11
C ALA A 150 -4.04 8.43 19.62
N LYS A 151 -3.22 9.01 18.71
CA LYS A 151 -3.40 8.84 17.26
C LYS A 151 -3.13 7.39 16.83
N VAL A 152 -2.08 6.78 17.37
CA VAL A 152 -1.75 5.37 17.08
C VAL A 152 -2.82 4.45 17.64
N HIS A 153 -3.26 4.64 18.86
CA HIS A 153 -4.38 3.88 19.42
C HIS A 153 -5.61 3.93 18.52
N ARG A 154 -5.99 5.15 18.09
CA ARG A 154 -7.11 5.34 17.17
C ARG A 154 -6.91 4.65 15.82
N LEU A 155 -5.68 4.70 15.26
CA LEU A 155 -5.33 3.98 14.04
C LEU A 155 -5.56 2.47 14.19
N LEU A 156 -5.06 1.88 15.28
CA LEU A 156 -5.17 0.45 15.54
C LEU A 156 -6.63 0.01 15.74
N GLU A 157 -7.44 0.82 16.43
CA GLU A 157 -8.89 0.58 16.57
C GLU A 157 -9.61 0.59 15.22
N ILE A 158 -9.30 1.59 14.38
CA ILE A 158 -9.86 1.70 13.04
C ILE A 158 -9.40 0.53 12.17
N ALA A 159 -8.12 0.18 12.21
CA ALA A 159 -7.59 -0.95 11.47
C ALA A 159 -8.32 -2.24 11.86
N LYS A 160 -8.48 -2.50 13.15
CA LYS A 160 -9.21 -3.66 13.65
C LYS A 160 -10.68 -3.65 13.21
N SER A 161 -11.34 -2.50 13.27
CA SER A 161 -12.74 -2.37 12.85
C SER A 161 -12.93 -2.49 11.33
N ALA A 162 -11.91 -2.18 10.55
CA ALA A 162 -11.95 -2.25 9.08
C ALA A 162 -11.36 -3.55 8.50
N ALA A 163 -10.84 -4.43 9.35
CA ALA A 163 -10.24 -5.71 8.94
C ALA A 163 -11.24 -6.59 8.15
N PRO A 164 -10.75 -7.47 7.24
CA PRO A 164 -9.35 -7.65 6.90
C PRO A 164 -8.78 -6.54 6.01
N LEU A 165 -7.60 -6.03 6.32
CA LEU A 165 -6.96 -4.96 5.54
C LEU A 165 -5.44 -4.92 5.73
N ILE A 166 -4.78 -4.19 4.84
CA ILE A 166 -3.37 -3.83 4.96
C ILE A 166 -3.26 -2.42 5.56
N VAL A 167 -2.50 -2.26 6.64
CA VAL A 167 -2.07 -0.95 7.16
C VAL A 167 -0.69 -0.65 6.59
N PHE A 168 -0.64 0.28 5.66
CA PHE A 168 0.61 0.73 5.06
C PHE A 168 1.13 1.97 5.78
N VAL A 169 2.31 1.88 6.38
CA VAL A 169 2.97 3.00 7.05
C VAL A 169 4.21 3.38 6.26
N ASP A 170 4.16 4.52 5.58
CA ASP A 170 5.30 5.03 4.82
C ASP A 170 6.30 5.74 5.73
N GLU A 171 7.60 5.54 5.45
CA GLU A 171 8.71 6.11 6.21
C GLU A 171 8.57 5.85 7.73
N ALA A 172 8.23 4.60 8.08
CA ALA A 172 7.94 4.20 9.46
C ALA A 172 9.08 4.48 10.43
N GLU A 173 10.33 4.59 9.94
CA GLU A 173 11.47 5.00 10.74
C GLU A 173 11.35 6.41 11.33
N LYS A 174 10.50 7.26 10.76
CA LYS A 174 10.22 8.59 11.33
C LYS A 174 9.37 8.52 12.59
N LEU A 175 8.50 7.50 12.70
CA LEU A 175 7.62 7.29 13.86
C LEU A 175 8.23 6.31 14.88
N LEU A 176 8.81 5.22 14.38
CA LEU A 176 9.25 4.06 15.18
C LEU A 176 10.77 3.90 15.20
N GLY A 177 11.53 4.83 14.61
CA GLY A 177 12.98 4.83 14.63
C GLY A 177 13.53 5.28 15.97
N LYS A 178 14.71 4.76 16.36
CA LYS A 178 15.40 5.16 17.58
C LYS A 178 15.53 6.67 17.66
N SER A 179 15.14 7.26 18.78
CA SER A 179 15.29 8.68 19.03
C SER A 179 16.74 8.99 19.40
N GLU A 180 17.38 9.93 18.71
CA GLU A 180 18.74 10.40 19.04
C GLU A 180 18.74 11.46 20.15
N GLY A 181 17.57 11.80 20.74
CA GLY A 181 17.41 12.86 21.75
C GLY A 181 16.86 12.36 23.09
N VAL A 182 17.42 12.90 24.18
CA VAL A 182 17.14 12.48 25.59
C VAL A 182 15.69 12.83 26.04
N HIS A 183 14.92 13.62 25.30
CA HIS A 183 13.64 14.16 25.78
C HIS A 183 12.36 13.48 25.26
N ASP A 184 12.45 12.56 24.30
CA ASP A 184 11.27 11.96 23.65
C ASP A 184 11.13 10.44 23.88
N GLY A 185 12.02 9.83 24.67
CA GLY A 185 12.12 8.37 24.80
C GLY A 185 10.84 7.69 25.28
N GLY A 186 10.12 8.27 26.24
CA GLY A 186 8.93 7.62 26.79
C GLY A 186 7.73 7.57 25.84
N ALA A 187 7.47 8.63 25.10
CA ALA A 187 6.37 8.65 24.11
C ALA A 187 6.65 7.75 22.92
N HIS A 188 7.92 7.67 22.49
CA HIS A 188 8.36 6.77 21.44
C HIS A 188 8.18 5.30 21.84
N ASP A 189 8.63 4.93 23.02
CA ASP A 189 8.52 3.56 23.54
C ASP A 189 7.06 3.14 23.73
N ALA A 190 6.19 4.05 24.14
CA ALA A 190 4.76 3.79 24.27
C ALA A 190 4.09 3.55 22.91
N VAL A 191 4.43 4.33 21.88
CA VAL A 191 3.95 4.13 20.51
C VAL A 191 4.44 2.80 19.96
N LEU A 192 5.72 2.51 20.09
CA LEU A 192 6.30 1.24 19.66
C LEU A 192 5.63 0.07 20.37
N GLY A 193 5.43 0.16 21.70
CA GLY A 193 4.77 -0.85 22.52
C GLY A 193 3.35 -1.15 22.04
N GLN A 194 2.57 -0.14 21.63
CA GLN A 194 1.23 -0.35 21.07
C GLN A 194 1.26 -1.18 19.77
N PHE A 195 2.18 -0.86 18.84
CA PHE A 195 2.33 -1.65 17.61
C PHE A 195 2.78 -3.09 17.91
N LEU A 196 3.76 -3.27 18.77
CA LEU A 196 4.26 -4.60 19.14
C LEU A 196 3.18 -5.45 19.78
N THR A 197 2.41 -4.89 20.72
CA THR A 197 1.31 -5.57 21.39
C THR A 197 0.21 -5.94 20.38
N PHE A 198 -0.19 -4.99 19.55
CA PHE A 198 -1.21 -5.26 18.53
C PHE A 198 -0.76 -6.35 17.55
N MET A 199 0.46 -6.26 17.02
CA MET A 199 1.02 -7.29 16.12
C MET A 199 1.14 -8.65 16.79
N GLN A 200 1.25 -8.71 18.11
CA GLN A 200 1.35 -9.97 18.85
C GLN A 200 -0.02 -10.59 19.14
N GLU A 201 -1.01 -9.80 19.48
CA GLU A 201 -2.27 -10.26 20.07
C GLU A 201 -3.45 -10.24 19.08
N ASP A 202 -3.39 -9.39 18.03
CA ASP A 202 -4.52 -9.23 17.13
C ASP A 202 -4.64 -10.38 16.12
N ASP A 203 -5.85 -10.90 15.99
CA ASP A 203 -6.21 -11.95 15.04
C ASP A 203 -7.32 -11.50 14.07
N SER A 204 -7.61 -10.20 14.00
CA SER A 204 -8.67 -9.63 13.14
C SER A 204 -8.38 -9.75 11.64
N GLY A 205 -7.13 -10.02 11.26
CA GLY A 205 -6.71 -10.08 9.87
C GLY A 205 -6.08 -8.79 9.36
N VAL A 206 -5.63 -7.92 10.26
CA VAL A 206 -4.81 -6.75 9.93
C VAL A 206 -3.39 -7.20 9.60
N MET A 207 -2.86 -6.75 8.47
CA MET A 207 -1.46 -6.93 8.10
C MET A 207 -0.76 -5.58 7.99
N PHE A 208 0.37 -5.42 8.65
CA PHE A 208 1.19 -4.21 8.55
C PHE A 208 2.20 -4.31 7.40
N VAL A 209 2.29 -3.25 6.62
CA VAL A 209 3.33 -3.09 5.61
C VAL A 209 4.07 -1.79 5.90
N PHE A 210 5.28 -1.91 6.40
CA PHE A 210 6.11 -0.76 6.73
C PHE A 210 7.16 -0.54 5.66
N THR A 211 7.36 0.73 5.30
CA THR A 211 8.50 1.12 4.47
C THR A 211 9.51 1.92 5.29
N ALA A 212 10.76 1.80 4.91
CA ALA A 212 11.85 2.56 5.49
C ALA A 212 12.93 2.88 4.45
N ASN A 213 13.66 3.95 4.67
CA ASN A 213 14.88 4.24 3.91
C ASN A 213 16.11 3.65 4.60
N ASN A 214 16.05 3.41 5.92
CA ASN A 214 17.12 2.82 6.70
C ASN A 214 16.56 1.89 7.79
N MET A 215 16.90 0.60 7.71
CA MET A 215 16.48 -0.42 8.69
C MET A 215 17.20 -0.29 10.04
N ASP A 216 18.41 0.25 10.09
CA ASP A 216 19.22 0.33 11.33
C ASP A 216 18.57 1.24 12.37
N LYS A 217 17.65 2.08 11.96
CA LYS A 217 16.87 2.95 12.84
C LYS A 217 15.84 2.19 13.69
N PHE A 218 15.41 1.01 13.25
CA PHE A 218 14.46 0.22 14.02
C PHE A 218 15.13 -0.56 15.16
N SER A 219 14.34 -0.86 16.19
CA SER A 219 14.76 -1.81 17.21
C SER A 219 14.75 -3.23 16.66
N PRO A 220 15.68 -4.12 17.07
CA PRO A 220 15.65 -5.52 16.69
C PRO A 220 14.31 -6.20 17.01
N GLU A 221 13.71 -5.84 18.15
CA GLU A 221 12.43 -6.36 18.59
C GLU A 221 11.31 -6.07 17.57
N LEU A 222 11.25 -4.85 17.02
CA LEU A 222 10.28 -4.51 15.98
C LEU A 222 10.55 -5.28 14.70
N VAL A 223 11.80 -5.36 14.26
CA VAL A 223 12.20 -6.07 13.04
C VAL A 223 11.81 -7.55 13.11
N ASP A 224 11.92 -8.17 14.28
CA ASP A 224 11.58 -9.58 14.48
C ASP A 224 10.08 -9.88 14.44
N ARG A 225 9.22 -8.86 14.50
CA ARG A 225 7.76 -9.01 14.32
C ARG A 225 7.33 -9.13 12.87
N PHE A 226 8.21 -8.80 11.93
CA PHE A 226 7.91 -8.90 10.50
C PHE A 226 8.38 -10.24 9.94
N GLU A 227 7.46 -11.04 9.43
CA GLU A 227 7.75 -12.31 8.76
C GLU A 227 8.39 -12.06 7.38
N GLY A 228 7.94 -11.02 6.67
CA GLY A 228 8.55 -10.56 5.43
C GLY A 228 9.52 -9.40 5.67
N ARG A 229 10.77 -9.57 5.25
CA ARG A 229 11.79 -8.52 5.32
C ARG A 229 12.53 -8.46 4.00
N PHE A 230 12.37 -7.36 3.26
CA PHE A 230 12.94 -7.19 1.94
C PHE A 230 13.71 -5.88 1.85
N PHE A 231 14.91 -5.96 1.29
CA PHE A 231 15.65 -4.78 0.88
C PHE A 231 15.42 -4.54 -0.61
N ILE A 232 14.99 -3.32 -0.94
CA ILE A 232 14.66 -2.90 -2.31
C ILE A 232 15.74 -1.93 -2.76
N ASP A 233 16.62 -2.41 -3.64
CA ASP A 233 17.70 -1.63 -4.24
C ASP A 233 17.25 -0.96 -5.54
N LEU A 234 18.19 -0.27 -6.17
CA LEU A 234 18.00 0.22 -7.53
C LEU A 234 17.73 -0.94 -8.49
N PRO A 235 16.87 -0.74 -9.49
CA PRO A 235 16.53 -1.80 -10.42
C PRO A 235 17.73 -2.22 -11.28
N GLU A 236 17.90 -3.52 -11.45
CA GLU A 236 18.87 -4.12 -12.37
C GLU A 236 18.49 -3.85 -13.84
N PRO A 237 19.39 -4.05 -14.81
CA PRO A 237 19.10 -3.76 -16.22
C PRO A 237 17.80 -4.38 -16.73
N GLU A 238 17.54 -5.64 -16.41
CA GLU A 238 16.34 -6.38 -16.81
C GLU A 238 15.09 -5.79 -16.18
N GLU A 239 15.18 -5.39 -14.92
CA GLU A 239 14.08 -4.73 -14.22
C GLU A 239 13.82 -3.32 -14.76
N ARG A 240 14.87 -2.57 -15.15
CA ARG A 240 14.71 -1.26 -15.81
C ARG A 240 14.04 -1.41 -17.18
N GLU A 241 14.38 -2.44 -17.92
CA GLU A 241 13.70 -2.77 -19.18
C GLU A 241 12.18 -2.93 -18.97
N GLU A 242 11.78 -3.74 -17.98
CA GLU A 242 10.38 -3.91 -17.64
C GLU A 242 9.71 -2.59 -17.22
N ILE A 243 10.37 -1.81 -16.35
CA ILE A 243 9.87 -0.53 -15.88
C ILE A 243 9.64 0.45 -17.04
N ILE A 244 10.61 0.59 -17.95
CA ILE A 244 10.49 1.46 -19.13
C ILE A 244 9.30 1.03 -19.99
N LYS A 245 9.20 -0.27 -20.31
CA LYS A 245 8.10 -0.82 -21.13
C LYS A 245 6.74 -0.58 -20.47
N ILE A 246 6.64 -0.76 -19.17
CA ILE A 246 5.40 -0.52 -18.40
C ILE A 246 5.01 0.96 -18.48
N HIS A 247 5.94 1.88 -18.20
CA HIS A 247 5.62 3.30 -18.19
C HIS A 247 5.29 3.86 -19.58
N LEU A 248 5.90 3.33 -20.65
CA LEU A 248 5.53 3.67 -22.02
C LEU A 248 4.10 3.18 -22.34
N ARG A 249 3.77 1.91 -22.01
CA ARG A 249 2.43 1.34 -22.25
C ARG A 249 1.35 2.08 -21.47
N LEU A 250 1.59 2.42 -20.20
CA LEU A 250 0.63 3.17 -19.37
C LEU A 250 0.29 4.53 -19.96
N ARG A 251 1.19 5.10 -20.77
CA ARG A 251 1.02 6.37 -21.46
C ARG A 251 0.63 6.21 -22.93
N SER A 252 0.14 5.01 -23.30
CA SER A 252 -0.30 4.69 -24.66
C SER A 252 0.78 4.89 -25.74
N GLN A 253 2.06 4.75 -25.35
CA GLN A 253 3.17 4.79 -26.30
C GLN A 253 3.45 3.39 -26.84
N ASP A 254 3.69 3.29 -28.14
CA ASP A 254 4.09 2.03 -28.79
C ASP A 254 5.55 1.73 -28.47
N VAL A 255 5.77 0.69 -27.67
CA VAL A 255 7.11 0.29 -27.19
C VAL A 255 8.05 -0.07 -28.32
N GLU A 256 7.53 -0.64 -29.43
CA GLU A 256 8.34 -1.09 -30.57
C GLU A 256 8.98 0.08 -31.35
N ARG A 257 8.54 1.31 -31.11
CA ARG A 257 9.12 2.51 -31.72
C ARG A 257 10.41 2.97 -31.05
N PHE A 258 10.78 2.40 -29.90
CA PHE A 258 11.89 2.86 -29.08
C PHE A 258 12.97 1.77 -28.95
N ASP A 259 14.23 2.18 -28.98
CA ASP A 259 15.38 1.33 -28.68
C ASP A 259 15.49 1.15 -27.16
N ILE A 260 14.82 0.13 -26.64
CA ILE A 260 14.75 -0.16 -25.20
C ILE A 260 16.13 -0.49 -24.64
N ASP A 261 16.97 -1.22 -25.36
CA ASP A 261 18.34 -1.57 -24.94
C ASP A 261 19.19 -0.32 -24.71
N LYS A 262 19.01 0.68 -25.56
CA LYS A 262 19.69 1.96 -25.43
C LYS A 262 19.17 2.74 -24.23
N LEU A 263 17.85 2.76 -24.00
CA LEU A 263 17.26 3.40 -22.83
C LEU A 263 17.72 2.74 -21.53
N VAL A 264 17.80 1.42 -21.47
CA VAL A 264 18.31 0.68 -20.31
C VAL A 264 19.76 1.07 -19.96
N LYS A 265 20.61 1.29 -20.99
CA LYS A 265 21.99 1.73 -20.80
C LYS A 265 22.07 3.17 -20.26
N ILE A 266 21.27 4.07 -20.81
CA ILE A 266 21.27 5.49 -20.42
C ILE A 266 20.72 5.67 -19.00
N THR A 267 19.73 4.87 -18.62
CA THR A 267 19.09 4.92 -17.29
C THR A 267 19.84 4.14 -16.21
N ALA A 268 21.11 3.81 -16.42
CA ALA A 268 21.94 3.16 -15.42
C ALA A 268 21.92 3.93 -14.10
N LYS A 269 21.63 3.23 -12.97
CA LYS A 269 21.47 3.80 -11.61
C LYS A 269 20.23 4.68 -11.40
N PHE A 270 19.28 4.65 -12.30
CA PHE A 270 18.00 5.32 -12.10
C PHE A 270 17.08 4.45 -11.24
N SER A 271 16.31 5.08 -10.34
CA SER A 271 15.18 4.46 -9.68
C SER A 271 13.99 4.36 -10.64
N GLY A 272 13.00 3.55 -10.31
CA GLY A 272 11.76 3.48 -11.08
C GLY A 272 11.09 4.85 -11.25
N ARG A 273 11.11 5.67 -10.20
CA ARG A 273 10.58 7.05 -10.25
C ARG A 273 11.38 7.94 -11.20
N ASN A 274 12.71 7.84 -11.22
CA ASN A 274 13.50 8.62 -12.15
C ASN A 274 13.19 8.27 -13.62
N ILE A 275 12.89 6.98 -13.90
CA ILE A 275 12.48 6.54 -15.22
C ILE A 275 11.10 7.10 -15.57
N GLU A 276 10.15 7.03 -14.64
CA GLU A 276 8.81 7.58 -14.80
C GLU A 276 8.84 9.07 -15.09
N ASP A 277 9.50 9.84 -14.21
CA ASP A 277 9.63 11.32 -14.32
C ASP A 277 10.29 11.69 -15.66
N GLY A 278 11.34 10.96 -16.08
CA GLY A 278 12.03 11.23 -17.34
C GLY A 278 11.18 10.95 -18.60
N ILE A 279 10.35 9.91 -18.58
CA ILE A 279 9.40 9.65 -19.67
C ILE A 279 8.34 10.76 -19.74
N GLU A 280 7.80 11.20 -18.60
CA GLU A 280 6.83 12.30 -18.55
C GLU A 280 7.42 13.62 -19.04
N GLU A 281 8.65 13.92 -18.66
CA GLU A 281 9.34 15.12 -19.12
C GLU A 281 9.58 15.09 -20.64
N ALA A 282 10.03 13.96 -21.19
CA ALA A 282 10.19 13.78 -22.63
C ALA A 282 8.87 13.94 -23.39
N MET A 283 7.78 13.38 -22.86
CA MET A 283 6.43 13.57 -23.42
C MET A 283 5.99 15.04 -23.35
N THR A 284 6.33 15.75 -22.30
CA THR A 284 6.00 17.18 -22.16
C THR A 284 6.70 18.01 -23.24
N LEU A 285 7.97 17.70 -23.53
CA LEU A 285 8.73 18.37 -24.60
C LEU A 285 8.07 18.14 -25.97
N SER A 286 7.86 16.88 -26.36
CA SER A 286 7.26 16.54 -27.65
C SER A 286 5.84 17.10 -27.80
N PHE A 287 5.04 17.06 -26.73
CA PHE A 287 3.70 17.63 -26.72
C PHE A 287 3.71 19.16 -26.90
N SER A 288 4.67 19.86 -26.31
CA SER A 288 4.81 21.31 -26.45
C SER A 288 5.14 21.75 -27.90
N GLU A 289 5.68 20.83 -28.70
CA GLU A 289 6.00 21.02 -30.10
C GLU A 289 4.93 20.41 -31.06
N ASP A 290 3.76 20.03 -30.53
CA ASP A 290 2.64 19.44 -31.27
C ASP A 290 3.04 18.21 -32.12
N ARG A 291 3.97 17.38 -31.62
CA ARG A 291 4.47 16.18 -32.30
C ARG A 291 4.49 14.95 -31.39
N PRO A 292 4.50 13.74 -31.96
CA PRO A 292 4.63 12.53 -31.16
C PRO A 292 5.99 12.43 -30.45
N LEU A 293 6.00 11.65 -29.36
CA LEU A 293 7.25 11.30 -28.64
C LEU A 293 8.20 10.53 -29.55
N GLU A 294 9.45 10.93 -29.57
CA GLU A 294 10.54 10.31 -30.34
C GLU A 294 11.67 9.83 -29.41
N MET A 295 12.56 8.98 -29.95
CA MET A 295 13.68 8.43 -29.21
C MET A 295 14.64 9.52 -28.72
N ASP A 296 14.86 10.56 -29.54
CA ASP A 296 15.76 11.68 -29.25
C ASP A 296 15.28 12.50 -28.04
N ASP A 297 13.97 12.59 -27.82
CA ASP A 297 13.39 13.27 -26.66
C ASP A 297 13.77 12.54 -25.37
N LEU A 298 13.54 11.23 -25.34
CA LEU A 298 13.90 10.38 -24.20
C LEU A 298 15.41 10.44 -23.91
N GLU A 299 16.23 10.38 -24.96
CA GLU A 299 17.69 10.47 -24.79
C GLU A 299 18.15 11.83 -24.25
N SER A 300 17.59 12.92 -24.76
CA SER A 300 17.94 14.26 -24.31
C SER A 300 17.63 14.46 -22.84
N VAL A 301 16.44 14.04 -22.41
CA VAL A 301 15.99 14.14 -21.01
C VAL A 301 16.82 13.25 -20.10
N PHE A 302 16.97 11.95 -20.43
CA PHE A 302 17.72 11.03 -19.57
C PHE A 302 19.21 11.36 -19.44
N LYS A 303 19.81 12.03 -20.43
CA LYS A 303 21.21 12.51 -20.34
C LYS A 303 21.39 13.67 -19.35
N VAL A 304 20.36 14.50 -19.18
CA VAL A 304 20.40 15.67 -18.29
C VAL A 304 19.92 15.34 -16.88
N LEU A 305 18.99 14.41 -16.76
CA LEU A 305 18.37 14.02 -15.50
C LEU A 305 19.40 13.39 -14.55
N VAL A 306 19.51 13.96 -13.35
CA VAL A 306 20.45 13.45 -12.33
C VAL A 306 19.71 12.40 -11.48
N PRO A 307 20.19 11.13 -11.48
CA PRO A 307 19.55 10.09 -10.69
C PRO A 307 19.63 10.37 -9.20
N THR A 308 18.55 10.07 -8.48
CA THR A 308 18.43 10.27 -7.03
C THR A 308 19.55 9.58 -6.23
N SER A 309 20.11 8.49 -6.79
CA SER A 309 21.25 7.79 -6.21
C SER A 309 22.54 8.62 -6.15
N LYS A 310 22.66 9.67 -6.97
CA LYS A 310 23.82 10.58 -6.97
C LYS A 310 23.63 11.82 -6.10
N THR A 311 22.40 12.15 -5.73
CA THR A 311 22.09 13.33 -4.89
C THR A 311 22.25 13.05 -3.40
N LYS A 312 22.31 11.80 -2.98
CA LYS A 312 22.71 11.39 -1.62
C LYS A 312 24.18 10.98 -1.65
N LYS A 313 25.07 11.95 -1.68
CA LYS A 313 26.42 11.79 -1.16
C LYS A 313 26.38 12.21 0.32
N ASP A 314 26.72 11.24 1.19
CA ASP A 314 26.94 11.28 2.64
C ASP A 314 25.68 11.35 3.52
#